data_8c89d82d201248fd3516818cf7fa3e16
#
_entry.id   8c89d82d201248fd3516818cf7fa3e16
#
_cell.length_a   1.000
_cell.length_b   1.000
_cell.length_c   1.000
_cell.angle_alpha   90.00
_cell.angle_beta   90.00
_cell.angle_gamma   90.00
#
_symmetry.space_group_name_H-M   'P 1'
#
loop_
_entity.id
_entity.type
_entity.pdbx_description
1 polymer ?
#
loop_
_entity_poly.entity_id
_entity_poly.type
_entity_poly.pdbx_seq_one_letter_code
_entity_poly.pdbx_strand_id
1 'polypeptide(L)'
;MCIRDSSVAHVLEEMGLSSCGCHGTTAALALLNDAVKKGGLMASSHVGGLSGAFIPVSEDAGMIDAVSCGSLTLDKLEAMTCVCSVGLDMIAIPGDTTADTISAIIADESAIGMINNKTTAVRVIPVPGKTVGEVVEFGGLLGYAPIIEVSPYSAAEFIARGGRIPAPIRSLTN
;
A
#
# COMPACT_ATOMS: atom_id res chain seq x y z
N MET A 1 0.46 15.10 -8.31
CA MET A 1 -0.77 14.31 -8.48
C MET A 1 -1.89 15.09 -7.80
N CYS A 2 -2.99 15.39 -8.49
CA CYS A 2 -4.07 16.19 -7.88
C CYS A 2 -5.02 15.24 -7.17
N ILE A 3 -5.24 15.44 -5.87
CA ILE A 3 -6.15 14.65 -5.03
C ILE A 3 -7.58 14.58 -5.61
N ARG A 4 -7.95 15.52 -6.45
CA ARG A 4 -9.32 15.67 -7.01
C ARG A 4 -9.53 15.09 -8.41
N ASP A 5 -8.49 15.01 -9.23
CA ASP A 5 -8.68 14.80 -10.68
C ASP A 5 -8.02 13.52 -11.22
N SER A 6 -7.28 12.76 -10.41
CA SER A 6 -6.56 11.56 -10.86
C SER A 6 -6.36 10.55 -9.72
N SER A 7 -7.45 9.90 -9.32
CA SER A 7 -7.41 8.81 -8.35
C SER A 7 -7.08 7.48 -9.04
N VAL A 8 -6.08 6.76 -8.53
CA VAL A 8 -5.80 5.38 -8.97
C VAL A 8 -6.97 4.46 -8.62
N ALA A 9 -7.61 4.66 -7.46
CA ALA A 9 -8.79 3.88 -7.08
C ALA A 9 -9.93 4.06 -8.09
N HIS A 10 -10.22 5.29 -8.50
CA HIS A 10 -11.25 5.54 -9.52
C HIS A 10 -10.90 4.88 -10.86
N VAL A 11 -9.63 4.88 -11.27
CA VAL A 11 -9.21 4.14 -12.49
C VAL A 11 -9.51 2.64 -12.35
N LEU A 12 -9.22 2.05 -11.18
CA LEU A 12 -9.52 0.64 -10.92
C LEU A 12 -11.03 0.36 -10.91
N GLU A 13 -11.84 1.29 -10.41
CA GLU A 13 -13.29 1.22 -10.41
C GLU A 13 -13.86 1.31 -11.83
N GLU A 14 -13.33 2.20 -12.67
CA GLU A 14 -13.68 2.25 -14.10
C GLU A 14 -13.31 0.97 -14.86
N MET A 15 -12.34 0.19 -14.37
CA MET A 15 -12.03 -1.14 -14.91
C MET A 15 -13.09 -2.21 -14.52
N GLY A 16 -14.11 -1.84 -13.76
CA GLY A 16 -15.23 -2.70 -13.40
C GLY A 16 -15.27 -3.16 -11.94
N LEU A 17 -14.46 -2.57 -11.06
CA LEU A 17 -14.55 -2.82 -9.62
C LEU A 17 -15.64 -1.93 -9.01
N SER A 18 -16.48 -2.48 -8.17
CA SER A 18 -17.54 -1.71 -7.49
C SER A 18 -16.98 -0.73 -6.44
N SER A 19 -15.81 -1.05 -5.88
CA SER A 19 -15.03 -0.19 -5.00
C SER A 19 -13.60 -0.72 -4.94
N CYS A 20 -12.63 0.18 -4.87
CA CYS A 20 -11.25 -0.19 -4.61
C CYS A 20 -11.15 -0.93 -3.27
N GLY A 21 -10.41 -2.04 -3.24
CA GLY A 21 -10.30 -2.92 -2.07
C GLY A 21 -11.12 -4.22 -2.19
N CYS A 22 -12.17 -4.27 -3.02
CA CYS A 22 -12.89 -5.51 -3.26
C CYS A 22 -12.02 -6.59 -3.92
N HIS A 23 -12.48 -7.83 -3.95
CA HIS A 23 -11.78 -8.90 -4.68
C HIS A 23 -11.63 -8.54 -6.15
N GLY A 24 -10.43 -8.75 -6.70
CA GLY A 24 -10.07 -8.32 -8.06
C GLY A 24 -9.18 -7.08 -8.09
N THR A 25 -9.16 -6.25 -7.03
CA THR A 25 -8.37 -5.01 -6.98
C THR A 25 -6.88 -5.25 -7.24
N THR A 26 -6.29 -6.26 -6.60
CA THR A 26 -4.86 -6.61 -6.81
C THR A 26 -4.59 -7.02 -8.26
N ALA A 27 -5.50 -7.79 -8.88
CA ALA A 27 -5.37 -8.19 -10.28
C ALA A 27 -5.51 -7.00 -11.25
N ALA A 28 -6.48 -6.12 -11.00
CA ALA A 28 -6.66 -4.90 -11.79
C ALA A 28 -5.45 -3.96 -11.68
N LEU A 29 -4.91 -3.81 -10.46
CA LEU A 29 -3.69 -3.03 -10.23
C LEU A 29 -2.48 -3.63 -10.95
N ALA A 30 -2.34 -4.96 -10.96
CA ALA A 30 -1.27 -5.63 -11.71
C ALA A 30 -1.35 -5.32 -13.21
N LEU A 31 -2.55 -5.40 -13.79
CA LEU A 31 -2.80 -5.07 -15.18
C LEU A 31 -2.47 -3.60 -15.48
N LEU A 32 -2.96 -2.69 -14.65
CA LEU A 32 -2.70 -1.26 -14.79
C LEU A 32 -1.19 -0.95 -14.70
N ASN A 33 -0.51 -1.52 -13.70
CA ASN A 33 0.91 -1.29 -13.48
C ASN A 33 1.78 -1.84 -14.63
N ASP A 34 1.43 -3.00 -15.16
CA ASP A 34 2.09 -3.57 -16.34
C ASP A 34 1.92 -2.68 -17.57
N ALA A 35 0.71 -2.20 -17.82
CA ALA A 35 0.41 -1.31 -18.94
C ALA A 35 1.18 0.03 -18.83
N VAL A 36 1.20 0.63 -17.64
CA VAL A 36 1.93 1.90 -17.39
C VAL A 36 3.43 1.72 -17.60
N LYS A 37 4.02 0.63 -17.08
CA LYS A 37 5.45 0.35 -17.24
C LYS A 37 5.84 0.07 -18.69
N LYS A 38 5.07 -0.74 -19.38
CA LYS A 38 5.30 -1.03 -20.82
C LYS A 38 5.14 0.23 -21.67
N GLY A 39 4.08 1.00 -21.44
CA GLY A 39 3.85 2.26 -22.12
C GLY A 39 5.00 3.26 -21.93
N GLY A 40 5.51 3.38 -20.72
CA GLY A 40 6.68 4.23 -20.42
C GLY A 40 7.96 3.80 -21.15
N LEU A 41 8.22 2.49 -21.22
CA LEU A 41 9.35 1.96 -21.98
C LEU A 41 9.24 2.20 -23.48
N MET A 42 8.04 2.11 -24.02
CA MET A 42 7.80 2.31 -25.47
C MET A 42 7.81 3.80 -25.85
N ALA A 43 7.46 4.68 -24.93
CA ALA A 43 7.32 6.12 -25.19
C ALA A 43 8.65 6.88 -25.15
N SER A 44 9.73 6.30 -24.67
CA SER A 44 11.02 6.98 -24.48
C SER A 44 12.19 6.12 -24.89
N SER A 45 13.12 6.72 -25.63
CA SER A 45 14.40 6.09 -26.00
C SER A 45 15.44 6.11 -24.86
N HIS A 46 15.20 6.91 -23.82
CA HIS A 46 16.09 7.03 -22.66
C HIS A 46 15.25 7.03 -21.39
N VAL A 47 15.40 6.00 -20.57
CA VAL A 47 14.63 5.82 -19.33
C VAL A 47 15.59 5.78 -18.17
N GLY A 48 15.52 6.76 -17.29
CA GLY A 48 16.30 6.81 -16.04
C GLY A 48 15.69 5.99 -14.91
N GLY A 49 14.43 5.64 -15.03
CA GLY A 49 13.66 4.82 -14.10
C GLY A 49 12.18 4.87 -14.47
N LEU A 50 11.47 3.81 -14.19
CA LEU A 50 10.03 3.72 -14.41
C LEU A 50 9.31 3.55 -13.08
N SER A 51 8.59 4.59 -12.69
CA SER A 51 7.56 4.46 -11.69
C SER A 51 6.29 3.90 -12.35
N GLY A 52 5.62 3.00 -11.67
CA GLY A 52 4.31 2.51 -12.07
C GLY A 52 3.21 3.13 -11.23
N ALA A 53 2.12 2.41 -11.02
CA ALA A 53 1.02 2.84 -10.19
C ALA A 53 1.42 2.88 -8.71
N PHE A 54 1.14 4.00 -8.05
CA PHE A 54 1.26 4.19 -6.61
C PHE A 54 -0.11 4.03 -5.95
N ILE A 55 -0.10 3.69 -4.68
CA ILE A 55 -1.31 3.48 -3.88
C ILE A 55 -1.27 4.28 -2.57
N PRO A 56 -0.96 5.60 -2.59
CA PRO A 56 -0.97 6.40 -1.37
C PRO A 56 -2.41 6.60 -0.89
N VAL A 57 -2.66 6.44 0.42
CA VAL A 57 -4.02 6.61 0.92
C VAL A 57 -4.38 8.08 1.08
N SER A 58 -3.52 8.93 1.65
CA SER A 58 -3.89 10.31 1.98
C SER A 58 -3.93 11.27 0.78
N GLU A 59 -3.33 10.90 -0.32
CA GLU A 59 -3.18 11.76 -1.51
C GLU A 59 -4.14 11.42 -2.65
N ASP A 60 -4.99 10.40 -2.44
CA ASP A 60 -5.89 9.84 -3.45
C ASP A 60 -7.32 9.78 -2.92
N ALA A 61 -8.21 10.57 -3.48
CA ALA A 61 -9.59 10.68 -3.00
C ALA A 61 -10.33 9.34 -2.99
N GLY A 62 -10.18 8.54 -4.03
CA GLY A 62 -10.83 7.23 -4.11
C GLY A 62 -10.26 6.22 -3.12
N MET A 63 -8.95 6.29 -2.80
CA MET A 63 -8.35 5.47 -1.75
C MET A 63 -8.88 5.87 -0.37
N ILE A 64 -9.00 7.18 -0.10
CA ILE A 64 -9.59 7.71 1.12
C ILE A 64 -11.03 7.22 1.29
N ASP A 65 -11.84 7.32 0.24
CA ASP A 65 -13.24 6.89 0.24
C ASP A 65 -13.34 5.36 0.44
N ALA A 66 -12.50 4.59 -0.21
CA ALA A 66 -12.45 3.13 -0.07
C ALA A 66 -12.09 2.68 1.36
N VAL A 67 -11.17 3.37 2.03
CA VAL A 67 -10.88 3.14 3.44
C VAL A 67 -12.07 3.55 4.31
N SER A 68 -12.64 4.72 4.05
CA SER A 68 -13.75 5.26 4.86
C SER A 68 -14.99 4.39 4.81
N CYS A 69 -15.29 3.75 3.67
CA CYS A 69 -16.40 2.81 3.53
C CYS A 69 -16.05 1.37 3.96
N GLY A 70 -14.81 1.10 4.38
CA GLY A 70 -14.36 -0.22 4.82
C GLY A 70 -14.06 -1.23 3.70
N SER A 71 -14.08 -0.81 2.45
CA SER A 71 -13.74 -1.66 1.31
C SER A 71 -12.23 -1.92 1.22
N LEU A 72 -11.41 -0.95 1.58
CA LEU A 72 -9.96 -1.03 1.54
C LEU A 72 -9.40 -1.15 2.96
N THR A 73 -8.76 -2.26 3.26
CA THR A 73 -8.13 -2.57 4.55
C THR A 73 -6.61 -2.58 4.44
N LEU A 74 -5.91 -2.58 5.58
CA LEU A 74 -4.45 -2.68 5.60
C LEU A 74 -3.96 -3.98 4.94
N ASP A 75 -4.58 -5.13 5.25
CA ASP A 75 -4.25 -6.42 4.64
C ASP A 75 -4.41 -6.39 3.11
N LYS A 76 -5.45 -5.67 2.63
CA LYS A 76 -5.64 -5.50 1.18
C LYS A 76 -4.55 -4.63 0.58
N LEU A 77 -4.14 -3.57 1.26
CA LEU A 77 -3.03 -2.71 0.83
C LEU A 77 -1.73 -3.50 0.77
N GLU A 78 -1.42 -4.31 1.77
CA GLU A 78 -0.25 -5.21 1.74
C GLU A 78 -0.30 -6.16 0.54
N ALA A 79 -1.45 -6.79 0.27
CA ALA A 79 -1.61 -7.62 -0.93
C ALA A 79 -1.39 -6.84 -2.23
N MET A 80 -1.84 -5.58 -2.29
CA MET A 80 -1.64 -4.71 -3.45
C MET A 80 -0.18 -4.30 -3.63
N THR A 81 0.61 -4.26 -2.55
CA THR A 81 2.04 -3.94 -2.63
C THR A 81 2.84 -4.99 -3.39
N CYS A 82 2.35 -6.21 -3.53
CA CYS A 82 2.95 -7.22 -4.40
C CYS A 82 3.07 -6.75 -5.85
N VAL A 83 2.14 -5.93 -6.31
CA VAL A 83 1.99 -5.53 -7.72
C VAL A 83 2.07 -4.03 -7.96
N CYS A 84 2.11 -3.20 -6.91
CA CYS A 84 2.31 -1.77 -7.02
C CYS A 84 3.80 -1.42 -7.25
N SER A 85 4.11 -0.14 -7.41
CA SER A 85 5.48 0.31 -7.66
C SER A 85 6.27 0.73 -6.44
N VAL A 86 5.65 0.94 -5.30
CA VAL A 86 6.32 1.49 -4.11
C VAL A 86 6.17 0.61 -2.87
N GLY A 87 4.97 0.34 -2.43
CA GLY A 87 4.67 -0.33 -1.16
C GLY A 87 3.54 0.40 -0.42
N LEU A 88 3.49 0.24 0.89
CA LEU A 88 2.57 0.97 1.76
C LEU A 88 2.97 2.45 1.80
N ASP A 89 2.03 3.32 1.51
CA ASP A 89 2.30 4.74 1.41
C ASP A 89 1.19 5.59 2.04
N MET A 90 1.60 6.51 2.92
CA MET A 90 0.71 7.46 3.60
C MET A 90 -0.46 6.77 4.34
N ILE A 91 -0.16 5.73 5.10
CA ILE A 91 -1.15 4.96 5.86
C ILE A 91 -1.21 5.50 7.29
N ALA A 92 -2.31 6.15 7.64
CA ALA A 92 -2.56 6.59 9.00
C ALA A 92 -3.10 5.42 9.85
N ILE A 93 -2.50 5.18 11.00
CA ILE A 93 -2.85 4.10 11.93
C ILE A 93 -3.08 4.66 13.33
N PRO A 94 -3.75 3.93 14.26
CA PRO A 94 -3.91 4.38 15.63
C PRO A 94 -2.59 4.72 16.30
N GLY A 95 -2.57 5.79 17.09
CA GLY A 95 -1.36 6.30 17.71
C GLY A 95 -0.78 5.43 18.83
N ASP A 96 -1.55 4.48 19.33
CA ASP A 96 -1.17 3.48 20.32
C ASP A 96 -0.69 2.14 19.70
N THR A 97 -0.60 2.07 18.37
CA THR A 97 -0.04 0.91 17.66
C THR A 97 1.38 0.63 18.16
N THR A 98 1.61 -0.60 18.61
CA THR A 98 2.88 -0.98 19.24
C THR A 98 4.03 -1.05 18.24
N ALA A 99 5.26 -0.87 18.73
CA ALA A 99 6.46 -1.02 17.91
C ALA A 99 6.59 -2.43 17.30
N ASP A 100 6.16 -3.46 18.04
CA ASP A 100 6.18 -4.85 17.53
C ASP A 100 5.22 -5.03 16.35
N THR A 101 4.04 -4.44 16.41
CA THR A 101 3.08 -4.47 15.31
C THR A 101 3.63 -3.76 14.07
N ILE A 102 4.21 -2.56 14.25
CA ILE A 102 4.85 -1.83 13.15
C ILE A 102 6.02 -2.64 12.57
N SER A 103 6.81 -3.29 13.43
CA SER A 103 7.91 -4.16 13.00
C SER A 103 7.41 -5.37 12.21
N ALA A 104 6.26 -5.93 12.56
CA ALA A 104 5.63 -7.02 11.81
C ALA A 104 5.18 -6.57 10.41
N ILE A 105 4.53 -5.41 10.29
CA ILE A 105 4.16 -4.81 9.00
C ILE A 105 5.41 -4.60 8.13
N ILE A 106 6.51 -4.11 8.71
CA ILE A 106 7.78 -3.96 7.99
C ILE A 106 8.34 -5.31 7.55
N ALA A 107 8.21 -6.35 8.37
CA ALA A 107 8.68 -7.69 8.03
C ALA A 107 7.86 -8.29 6.87
N ASP A 108 6.54 -8.11 6.87
CA ASP A 108 5.65 -8.58 5.80
C ASP A 108 5.98 -7.87 4.47
N GLU A 109 6.12 -6.55 4.48
CA GLU A 109 6.53 -5.79 3.30
C GLU A 109 7.93 -6.16 2.79
N SER A 110 8.85 -6.47 3.69
CA SER A 110 10.18 -6.95 3.32
C SER A 110 10.11 -8.33 2.67
N ALA A 111 9.25 -9.22 3.16
CA ALA A 111 9.03 -10.53 2.57
C ALA A 111 8.38 -10.41 1.18
N ILE A 112 7.39 -9.55 1.03
CA ILE A 112 6.75 -9.25 -0.26
C ILE A 112 7.79 -8.72 -1.25
N GLY A 113 8.61 -7.78 -0.83
CA GLY A 113 9.68 -7.21 -1.67
C GLY A 113 10.69 -8.26 -2.10
N MET A 114 11.09 -9.13 -1.17
CA MET A 114 12.03 -10.22 -1.42
C MET A 114 11.48 -11.21 -2.47
N ILE A 115 10.24 -11.68 -2.29
CA ILE A 115 9.61 -12.66 -3.20
C ILE A 115 9.44 -12.06 -4.61
N ASN A 116 9.06 -10.81 -4.70
CA ASN A 116 8.80 -10.13 -5.97
C ASN A 116 10.07 -9.49 -6.58
N ASN A 117 11.22 -9.63 -5.94
CA ASN A 117 12.48 -9.02 -6.36
C ASN A 117 12.34 -7.52 -6.63
N LYS A 118 11.69 -6.81 -5.72
CA LYS A 118 11.42 -5.37 -5.80
C LYS A 118 11.68 -4.69 -4.46
N THR A 119 11.94 -3.40 -4.49
CA THR A 119 11.94 -2.57 -3.29
C THR A 119 10.49 -2.31 -2.86
N THR A 120 10.21 -2.50 -1.58
CA THR A 120 8.98 -2.05 -0.94
C THR A 120 9.30 -0.96 0.07
N ALA A 121 8.41 0.03 0.17
CA ALA A 121 8.47 1.06 1.19
C ALA A 121 7.36 0.83 2.22
N VAL A 122 7.62 1.26 3.46
CA VAL A 122 6.61 1.28 4.53
C VAL A 122 6.54 2.68 5.09
N ARG A 123 5.52 3.43 4.71
CA ARG A 123 5.21 4.74 5.28
C ARG A 123 3.86 4.65 6.00
N VAL A 124 3.89 4.06 7.20
CA VAL A 124 2.78 4.06 8.16
C VAL A 124 2.99 5.19 9.16
N ILE A 125 1.90 5.83 9.56
CA ILE A 125 1.92 7.04 10.38
C ILE A 125 1.05 6.81 11.60
N PRO A 126 1.62 6.42 12.76
CA PRO A 126 0.89 6.40 14.02
C PRO A 126 0.46 7.81 14.39
N VAL A 127 -0.83 8.03 14.64
CA VAL A 127 -1.41 9.35 14.91
C VAL A 127 -1.81 9.45 16.38
N PRO A 128 -1.02 10.12 17.24
CA PRO A 128 -1.29 10.18 18.66
C PRO A 128 -2.69 10.72 18.96
N GLY A 129 -3.41 10.02 19.85
CA GLY A 129 -4.74 10.42 20.30
C GLY A 129 -5.88 10.18 19.29
N LYS A 130 -5.58 9.56 18.16
CA LYS A 130 -6.57 9.20 17.14
C LYS A 130 -6.85 7.70 17.12
N THR A 131 -8.10 7.37 16.82
CA THR A 131 -8.60 6.00 16.75
C THR A 131 -9.19 5.69 15.36
N VAL A 132 -9.45 4.42 15.09
CA VAL A 132 -10.03 3.95 13.82
C VAL A 132 -11.28 4.72 13.44
N GLY A 133 -11.38 5.13 12.19
CA GLY A 133 -12.50 5.89 11.64
C GLY A 133 -12.40 7.41 11.82
N GLU A 134 -11.49 7.91 12.65
CA GLU A 134 -11.18 9.34 12.70
C GLU A 134 -10.30 9.74 11.50
N VAL A 135 -10.21 11.03 11.25
CA VAL A 135 -9.43 11.59 10.14
C VAL A 135 -8.25 12.41 10.69
N VAL A 136 -7.11 12.29 10.04
CA VAL A 136 -5.94 13.14 10.26
C VAL A 136 -5.68 13.99 9.02
N GLU A 137 -5.38 15.26 9.21
CA GLU A 137 -4.95 16.18 8.16
C GLU A 137 -3.44 16.36 8.20
N PHE A 138 -2.78 16.11 7.08
CA PHE A 138 -1.34 16.32 6.91
C PHE A 138 -1.05 17.70 6.29
N GLY A 139 -2.04 18.28 5.61
CA GLY A 139 -1.94 19.56 4.94
C GLY A 139 -1.17 19.52 3.62
N GLY A 140 -1.30 20.60 2.85
CA GLY A 140 -0.62 20.77 1.58
C GLY A 140 -0.89 19.63 0.59
N LEU A 141 0.16 19.13 -0.02
CA LEU A 141 0.09 18.04 -1.01
C LEU A 141 -0.11 16.64 -0.39
N LEU A 142 0.09 16.50 0.92
CA LEU A 142 -0.05 15.22 1.59
C LEU A 142 -1.51 14.89 1.95
N GLY A 143 -2.40 15.87 1.88
CA GLY A 143 -3.84 15.69 2.03
C GLY A 143 -4.27 15.29 3.43
N TYR A 144 -5.17 14.34 3.51
CA TYR A 144 -5.73 13.80 4.75
C TYR A 144 -5.99 12.30 4.61
N ALA A 145 -6.06 11.58 5.72
CA ALA A 145 -6.36 10.16 5.71
C ALA A 145 -7.29 9.77 6.86
N PRO A 146 -8.20 8.81 6.65
CA PRO A 146 -8.86 8.11 7.73
C PRO A 146 -7.84 7.20 8.44
N ILE A 147 -8.01 7.03 9.75
CA ILE A 147 -7.22 6.08 10.54
C ILE A 147 -7.69 4.68 10.19
N ILE A 148 -6.78 3.86 9.66
CA ILE A 148 -7.05 2.49 9.23
C ILE A 148 -6.88 1.52 10.41
N GLU A 149 -7.72 0.50 10.47
CA GLU A 149 -7.61 -0.54 11.49
C GLU A 149 -6.34 -1.36 11.30
N VAL A 150 -5.66 -1.66 12.41
CA VAL A 150 -4.52 -2.58 12.49
C VAL A 150 -4.96 -3.81 13.27
N SER A 151 -4.49 -5.00 12.89
CA SER A 151 -4.82 -6.25 13.58
C SER A 151 -4.61 -6.11 15.10
N PRO A 152 -5.60 -6.47 15.92
CA PRO A 152 -5.46 -6.41 17.37
C PRO A 152 -4.59 -7.54 17.95
N TYR A 153 -4.20 -8.50 17.14
CA TYR A 153 -3.39 -9.65 17.57
C TYR A 153 -1.91 -9.34 17.51
N SER A 154 -1.20 -9.68 18.58
CA SER A 154 0.22 -9.33 18.75
C SER A 154 1.14 -10.32 17.99
N ALA A 155 2.12 -9.78 17.30
CA ALA A 155 3.26 -10.51 16.74
C ALA A 155 4.53 -10.38 17.59
N ALA A 156 4.44 -9.85 18.82
CA ALA A 156 5.59 -9.49 19.65
C ALA A 156 6.55 -10.67 19.87
N GLU A 157 6.05 -11.87 20.15
CA GLU A 157 6.91 -13.05 20.34
C GLU A 157 7.66 -13.43 19.08
N PHE A 158 7.01 -13.33 17.91
CA PHE A 158 7.65 -13.59 16.62
C PHE A 158 8.75 -12.55 16.35
N ILE A 159 8.47 -11.29 16.56
CA ILE A 159 9.43 -10.19 16.35
C ILE A 159 10.59 -10.29 17.33
N ALA A 160 10.34 -10.61 18.62
CA ALA A 160 11.38 -10.76 19.64
C ALA A 160 12.37 -11.91 19.34
N ARG A 161 11.98 -12.93 18.60
CA ARG A 161 12.90 -13.98 18.16
C ARG A 161 13.98 -13.45 17.23
N GLY A 162 13.71 -12.34 16.57
CA GLY A 162 14.59 -11.81 15.54
C GLY A 162 14.77 -12.77 14.38
N GLY A 163 15.72 -12.49 13.53
CA GLY A 163 16.03 -13.34 12.40
C GLY A 163 16.44 -12.54 11.19
N ARG A 164 16.40 -13.24 10.08
CA ARG A 164 16.75 -12.68 8.78
C ARG A 164 15.69 -13.08 7.77
N ILE A 165 15.13 -12.13 7.04
CA ILE A 165 14.34 -12.45 5.85
C ILE A 165 15.30 -13.03 4.83
N PRO A 166 15.11 -14.27 4.37
CA PRO A 166 16.08 -14.92 3.49
C PRO A 166 16.16 -14.20 2.15
N ALA A 167 17.31 -14.28 1.52
CA ALA A 167 17.45 -13.86 0.13
C ALA A 167 16.46 -14.65 -0.75
N PRO A 168 16.02 -14.09 -1.90
CA PRO A 168 15.10 -14.77 -2.79
C PRO A 168 15.61 -16.15 -3.15
N ILE A 169 14.85 -17.19 -2.81
CA ILE A 169 15.11 -18.56 -3.19
C ILE A 169 14.00 -19.03 -4.12
N ARG A 170 14.36 -19.83 -5.11
CA ARG A 170 13.39 -20.33 -6.10
C ARG A 170 12.33 -21.28 -5.54
N SER A 171 12.46 -21.69 -4.28
CA SER A 171 11.47 -22.54 -3.61
C SER A 171 10.09 -21.89 -3.45
N LEU A 172 10.00 -20.57 -3.58
CA LEU A 172 8.73 -19.85 -3.55
C LEU A 172 8.18 -19.57 -4.97
N THR A 173 8.88 -20.00 -5.99
CA THR A 173 8.44 -19.93 -7.38
C THR A 173 8.24 -21.36 -7.90
N ASN A 174 7.03 -21.71 -8.19
CA ASN A 174 6.68 -23.01 -8.81
C ASN A 174 6.94 -23.00 -10.31
#